data_1a94ebf16c3c8a5d0029ea6545acfa93
#
_entry.id   1a94ebf16c3c8a5d0029ea6545acfa93
#
_cell.length_a   1.000
_cell.length_b   1.000
_cell.length_c   1.000
_cell.angle_alpha   90.00
_cell.angle_beta   90.00
_cell.angle_gamma   90.00
#
_symmetry.space_group_name_H-M   'P 1'
#
loop_
_entity.id
_entity.type
_entity.pdbx_description
1 polymer ?
#
loop_
_entity_poly.entity_id
_entity_poly.type
_entity_poly.pdbx_seq_one_letter_code
_entity_poly.pdbx_strand_id
1 'polypeptide(L)'
;MPIVLLIVIGMMVASWILSGTIPTMTYYGMKLLAPGQFLFLSCILCSVMSVCTGTSWGTVSTLGVALLGVAMGLGIPIEMTAGAIVVGSFFGDKMSPLSDSTVLAASCARVNLLDHVKHMYYSTVPAMLVSLVLFFVLGFRFKGGAISGVDYDEILAGLDASFNLSLLTLLPPIVVLVLVLMKKPAIPTFGAGIVVAFIIGIVTQGADPIEMLNAMSKGVSMETGIPIVNTLVNRGGIVSMLDTIGLILSAAIFAAPMRASGSVNAIFEAVKKVAKTPTQFMVLALIMQPVLLVATTSYFVTMPVTGELAADAMDEMGYSRLNLSRMMEDGGTVVCPLIPWGNTGAFITATLGVTPYEYFFYMPFIWLCFVFDMLSIVTGIGLKKADGSMVTPLFKRKAS
;
A
#
# COMPACT_ATOMS: atom_id res chain seq x y z
N MET A 1 16.60 -0.26 -5.74
CA MET A 1 15.55 -1.28 -5.50
C MET A 1 14.19 -0.88 -6.09
N PRO A 2 13.55 0.26 -5.75
CA PRO A 2 12.23 0.64 -6.27
C PRO A 2 12.13 0.68 -7.80
N ILE A 3 13.11 1.26 -8.48
CA ILE A 3 13.13 1.38 -9.95
C ILE A 3 13.09 0.02 -10.65
N VAL A 4 13.91 -0.95 -10.20
CA VAL A 4 13.91 -2.31 -10.78
C VAL A 4 12.56 -2.97 -10.55
N LEU A 5 11.95 -2.76 -9.40
CA LEU A 5 10.63 -3.30 -9.08
C LEU A 5 9.54 -2.73 -10.00
N LEU A 6 9.56 -1.41 -10.27
CA LEU A 6 8.64 -0.77 -11.21
C LEU A 6 8.76 -1.34 -12.63
N ILE A 7 10.00 -1.54 -13.11
CA ILE A 7 10.25 -2.17 -14.42
C ILE A 7 9.59 -3.56 -14.47
N VAL A 8 9.85 -4.38 -13.45
CA VAL A 8 9.32 -5.76 -13.39
C VAL A 8 7.78 -5.75 -13.29
N ILE A 9 7.18 -4.80 -12.55
CA ILE A 9 5.72 -4.65 -12.44
C ILE A 9 5.12 -4.23 -13.79
N GLY A 10 5.72 -3.27 -14.50
CA GLY A 10 5.26 -2.89 -15.83
C GLY A 10 5.23 -4.08 -16.79
N MET A 11 6.29 -4.88 -16.80
CA MET A 11 6.35 -6.13 -17.59
C MET A 11 5.29 -7.14 -17.13
N MET A 12 5.09 -7.28 -15.82
CA MET A 12 4.12 -8.23 -15.24
C MET A 12 2.69 -7.87 -15.64
N VAL A 13 2.30 -6.60 -15.53
CA VAL A 13 0.94 -6.16 -15.92
C VAL A 13 0.68 -6.47 -17.40
N ALA A 14 1.61 -6.13 -18.31
CA ALA A 14 1.46 -6.42 -19.74
C ALA A 14 1.36 -7.92 -20.02
N SER A 15 2.23 -8.73 -19.40
CA SER A 15 2.20 -10.19 -19.56
C SER A 15 0.92 -10.82 -19.02
N TRP A 16 0.40 -10.31 -17.91
CA TRP A 16 -0.86 -10.80 -17.30
C TRP A 16 -2.09 -10.40 -18.11
N ILE A 17 -2.04 -9.29 -18.83
CA ILE A 17 -3.12 -8.93 -19.78
C ILE A 17 -3.11 -9.91 -20.95
N LEU A 18 -1.97 -10.04 -21.64
CA LEU A 18 -1.86 -10.89 -22.83
C LEU A 18 -2.02 -12.38 -22.55
N SER A 19 -1.71 -12.85 -21.35
CA SER A 19 -2.01 -14.22 -20.93
C SER A 19 -3.47 -14.48 -20.59
N GLY A 20 -4.32 -13.43 -20.62
CA GLY A 20 -5.71 -13.53 -20.19
C GLY A 20 -5.89 -13.53 -18.66
N THR A 21 -4.82 -13.41 -17.88
CA THR A 21 -4.87 -13.43 -16.41
C THR A 21 -5.74 -12.31 -15.85
N ILE A 22 -5.43 -11.03 -16.18
CA ILE A 22 -6.21 -9.87 -15.72
C ILE A 22 -7.64 -9.91 -16.28
N PRO A 23 -7.87 -10.17 -17.59
CA PRO A 23 -9.22 -10.39 -18.12
C PRO A 23 -10.03 -11.44 -17.37
N THR A 24 -9.45 -12.60 -17.08
CA THR A 24 -10.13 -13.69 -16.35
C THR A 24 -10.45 -13.27 -14.90
N MET A 25 -9.51 -12.62 -14.20
CA MET A 25 -9.75 -12.11 -12.85
C MET A 25 -10.85 -11.05 -12.84
N THR A 26 -10.88 -10.17 -13.84
CA THR A 26 -11.94 -9.16 -14.00
C THR A 26 -13.30 -9.81 -14.25
N TYR A 27 -13.38 -10.75 -15.20
CA TYR A 27 -14.61 -11.45 -15.55
C TYR A 27 -15.24 -12.18 -14.37
N TYR A 28 -14.47 -13.04 -13.71
CA TYR A 28 -14.98 -13.77 -12.54
C TYR A 28 -15.17 -12.86 -11.32
N GLY A 29 -14.33 -11.86 -11.15
CA GLY A 29 -14.49 -10.87 -10.09
C GLY A 29 -15.81 -10.08 -10.22
N MET A 30 -16.17 -9.65 -11.43
CA MET A 30 -17.46 -9.01 -11.71
C MET A 30 -18.64 -9.93 -11.40
N LYS A 31 -18.54 -11.22 -11.69
CA LYS A 31 -19.60 -12.21 -11.39
C LYS A 31 -19.73 -12.53 -9.91
N LEU A 32 -18.63 -12.51 -9.16
CA LEU A 32 -18.60 -12.93 -7.76
C LEU A 32 -18.83 -11.77 -6.77
N LEU A 33 -18.39 -10.55 -7.11
CA LEU A 33 -18.40 -9.39 -6.22
C LEU A 33 -19.58 -8.48 -6.54
N ALA A 34 -20.52 -8.37 -5.61
CA ALA A 34 -21.63 -7.43 -5.74
C ALA A 34 -21.12 -5.98 -5.63
N PRO A 35 -21.51 -5.06 -6.53
CA PRO A 35 -21.03 -3.66 -6.54
C PRO A 35 -21.15 -2.95 -5.19
N GLY A 36 -22.28 -3.17 -4.49
CA GLY A 36 -22.53 -2.56 -3.19
C GLY A 36 -21.63 -3.02 -2.03
N GLN A 37 -20.91 -4.13 -2.20
CA GLN A 37 -19.98 -4.66 -1.20
C GLN A 37 -18.52 -4.63 -1.68
N PHE A 38 -18.30 -4.23 -2.91
CA PHE A 38 -17.01 -4.33 -3.58
C PHE A 38 -15.88 -3.62 -2.83
N LEU A 39 -16.07 -2.34 -2.47
CA LEU A 39 -15.04 -1.56 -1.76
C LEU A 39 -14.68 -2.18 -0.40
N PHE A 40 -15.69 -2.59 0.35
CA PHE A 40 -15.51 -3.23 1.65
C PHE A 40 -14.77 -4.57 1.53
N LEU A 41 -15.18 -5.42 0.59
CA LEU A 41 -14.53 -6.72 0.36
C LEU A 41 -13.12 -6.56 -0.20
N SER A 42 -12.89 -5.59 -1.09
CA SER A 42 -11.55 -5.28 -1.62
C SER A 42 -10.59 -4.89 -0.50
N CYS A 43 -11.02 -4.05 0.43
CA CYS A 43 -10.22 -3.68 1.60
C CYS A 43 -9.88 -4.90 2.46
N ILE A 44 -10.85 -5.78 2.76
CA ILE A 44 -10.64 -7.00 3.55
C ILE A 44 -9.70 -7.97 2.83
N LEU A 45 -9.92 -8.23 1.56
CA LEU A 45 -9.10 -9.15 0.78
C LEU A 45 -7.63 -8.69 0.73
N CYS A 46 -7.41 -7.39 0.49
CA CYS A 46 -6.07 -6.81 0.52
C CYS A 46 -5.45 -6.88 1.94
N SER A 47 -6.27 -6.69 2.99
CA SER A 47 -5.79 -6.80 4.37
C SER A 47 -5.31 -8.21 4.69
N VAL A 48 -6.12 -9.22 4.38
CA VAL A 48 -5.79 -10.63 4.63
C VAL A 48 -4.53 -11.02 3.85
N MET A 49 -4.50 -10.69 2.55
CA MET A 49 -3.33 -10.99 1.71
C MET A 49 -2.06 -10.34 2.26
N SER A 50 -2.13 -9.06 2.61
CA SER A 50 -0.97 -8.31 3.09
C SER A 50 -0.49 -8.78 4.48
N VAL A 51 -1.40 -9.15 5.41
CA VAL A 51 -1.02 -9.78 6.69
C VAL A 51 -0.27 -11.09 6.46
N CYS A 52 -0.77 -11.93 5.55
CA CYS A 52 -0.17 -13.24 5.26
C CYS A 52 1.19 -13.12 4.56
N THR A 53 1.33 -12.15 3.67
CA THR A 53 2.52 -11.99 2.83
C THR A 53 3.57 -11.07 3.47
N GLY A 54 3.16 -10.17 4.36
CA GLY A 54 4.03 -9.16 4.97
C GLY A 54 4.48 -8.07 3.99
N THR A 55 3.67 -7.77 2.96
CA THR A 55 4.03 -6.74 1.98
C THR A 55 2.83 -6.00 1.40
N SER A 56 2.80 -4.68 1.60
CA SER A 56 1.81 -3.80 0.96
C SER A 56 2.05 -3.71 -0.56
N TRP A 57 3.29 -3.59 -0.98
CA TRP A 57 3.64 -3.46 -2.40
C TRP A 57 3.29 -4.71 -3.21
N GLY A 58 3.56 -5.90 -2.65
CA GLY A 58 3.17 -7.17 -3.27
C GLY A 58 1.66 -7.28 -3.42
N THR A 59 0.90 -6.88 -2.42
CA THR A 59 -0.57 -6.90 -2.43
C THR A 59 -1.14 -5.91 -3.45
N VAL A 60 -0.64 -4.67 -3.48
CA VAL A 60 -1.08 -3.64 -4.45
C VAL A 60 -0.81 -4.07 -5.88
N SER A 61 0.40 -4.62 -6.17
CA SER A 61 0.78 -5.00 -7.53
C SER A 61 0.12 -6.28 -8.05
N THR A 62 -0.39 -7.12 -7.18
CA THR A 62 -1.05 -8.38 -7.56
C THR A 62 -2.57 -8.26 -7.44
N LEU A 63 -3.09 -8.46 -6.24
CA LEU A 63 -4.53 -8.40 -5.99
C LEU A 63 -5.11 -7.00 -6.27
N GLY A 64 -4.37 -5.93 -5.96
CA GLY A 64 -4.82 -4.56 -6.20
C GLY A 64 -5.07 -4.27 -7.68
N VAL A 65 -4.16 -4.68 -8.56
CA VAL A 65 -4.32 -4.50 -10.02
C VAL A 65 -5.54 -5.26 -10.55
N ALA A 66 -5.77 -6.48 -10.03
CA ALA A 66 -6.94 -7.28 -10.41
C ALA A 66 -8.26 -6.64 -9.93
N LEU A 67 -8.31 -6.20 -8.68
CA LEU A 67 -9.48 -5.51 -8.12
C LEU A 67 -9.76 -4.19 -8.84
N LEU A 68 -8.73 -3.48 -9.28
CA LEU A 68 -8.91 -2.28 -10.09
C LEU A 68 -9.60 -2.61 -11.42
N GLY A 69 -9.21 -3.71 -12.08
CA GLY A 69 -9.89 -4.21 -13.27
C GLY A 69 -11.37 -4.51 -13.03
N VAL A 70 -11.67 -5.20 -11.92
CA VAL A 70 -13.06 -5.49 -11.51
C VAL A 70 -13.85 -4.19 -11.26
N ALA A 71 -13.25 -3.20 -10.58
CA ALA A 71 -13.88 -1.90 -10.31
C ALA A 71 -14.29 -1.18 -11.59
N MET A 72 -13.37 -1.14 -12.58
CA MET A 72 -13.65 -0.54 -13.88
C MET A 72 -14.83 -1.25 -14.56
N GLY A 73 -14.84 -2.58 -14.51
CA GLY A 73 -15.95 -3.38 -15.05
C GLY A 73 -17.29 -3.20 -14.30
N LEU A 74 -17.24 -2.89 -13.01
CA LEU A 74 -18.41 -2.60 -12.17
C LEU A 74 -18.82 -1.11 -12.19
N GLY A 75 -18.13 -0.24 -12.93
CA GLY A 75 -18.38 1.21 -12.96
C GLY A 75 -18.11 1.91 -11.63
N ILE A 76 -17.24 1.33 -10.78
CA ILE A 76 -16.86 1.91 -9.49
C ILE A 76 -15.66 2.83 -9.71
N PRO A 77 -15.67 4.08 -9.18
CA PRO A 77 -14.57 5.01 -9.34
C PRO A 77 -13.23 4.42 -8.91
N ILE A 78 -12.22 4.57 -9.77
CA ILE A 78 -10.89 3.97 -9.56
C ILE A 78 -10.17 4.56 -8.35
N GLU A 79 -10.39 5.82 -8.03
CA GLU A 79 -9.84 6.52 -6.87
C GLU A 79 -10.38 5.96 -5.54
N MET A 80 -11.67 5.62 -5.47
CA MET A 80 -12.25 4.95 -4.28
C MET A 80 -11.71 3.53 -4.13
N THR A 81 -11.57 2.83 -5.26
CA THR A 81 -11.01 1.48 -5.30
C THR A 81 -9.55 1.47 -4.89
N ALA A 82 -8.74 2.40 -5.42
CA ALA A 82 -7.35 2.57 -5.02
C ALA A 82 -7.24 2.85 -3.52
N GLY A 83 -8.11 3.71 -2.98
CA GLY A 83 -8.20 3.95 -1.53
C GLY A 83 -8.44 2.67 -0.73
N ALA A 84 -9.40 1.85 -1.13
CA ALA A 84 -9.72 0.58 -0.45
C ALA A 84 -8.56 -0.43 -0.53
N ILE A 85 -7.91 -0.54 -1.70
CA ILE A 85 -6.75 -1.40 -1.93
C ILE A 85 -5.58 -0.95 -1.05
N VAL A 86 -5.27 0.34 -1.04
CA VAL A 86 -4.15 0.89 -0.26
C VAL A 86 -4.41 0.74 1.23
N VAL A 87 -5.61 1.08 1.73
CA VAL A 87 -5.98 0.89 3.13
C VAL A 87 -5.79 -0.57 3.55
N GLY A 88 -6.35 -1.53 2.80
CA GLY A 88 -6.22 -2.94 3.13
C GLY A 88 -4.76 -3.41 3.11
N SER A 89 -4.00 -3.02 2.07
CA SER A 89 -2.61 -3.42 1.90
C SER A 89 -1.71 -2.88 3.03
N PHE A 90 -1.88 -1.61 3.41
CA PHE A 90 -1.07 -0.99 4.46
C PHE A 90 -1.50 -1.41 5.87
N PHE A 91 -2.79 -1.67 6.09
CA PHE A 91 -3.24 -2.32 7.34
C PHE A 91 -2.55 -3.67 7.53
N GLY A 92 -2.58 -4.52 6.49
CA GLY A 92 -2.01 -5.86 6.58
C GLY A 92 -0.49 -5.83 6.77
N ASP A 93 0.21 -4.99 6.03
CA ASP A 93 1.64 -4.79 6.14
C ASP A 93 2.05 -4.38 7.56
N LYS A 94 1.40 -3.34 8.09
CA LYS A 94 1.62 -2.83 9.44
C LYS A 94 1.35 -3.87 10.53
N MET A 95 0.34 -4.72 10.37
CA MET A 95 -0.04 -5.73 11.37
C MET A 95 0.67 -7.06 11.21
N SER A 96 1.45 -7.24 10.15
CA SER A 96 2.19 -8.47 9.89
C SER A 96 3.56 -8.48 10.60
N PRO A 97 3.85 -9.49 11.42
CA PRO A 97 5.20 -9.67 11.95
C PRO A 97 6.22 -10.11 10.88
N LEU A 98 5.77 -10.35 9.65
CA LEU A 98 6.60 -10.72 8.51
C LEU A 98 7.01 -9.51 7.67
N SER A 99 6.43 -8.33 7.94
CA SER A 99 6.69 -7.11 7.21
C SER A 99 8.06 -6.54 7.54
N ASP A 100 8.76 -6.08 6.50
CA ASP A 100 10.05 -5.40 6.62
C ASP A 100 9.94 -4.06 7.35
N SER A 101 8.85 -3.30 7.17
CA SER A 101 8.60 -2.05 7.88
C SER A 101 8.40 -2.28 9.39
N THR A 102 7.57 -3.28 9.75
CA THR A 102 7.28 -3.64 11.15
C THR A 102 8.55 -4.14 11.87
N VAL A 103 9.35 -4.99 11.18
CA VAL A 103 10.64 -5.46 11.69
C VAL A 103 11.62 -4.29 11.86
N LEU A 104 11.67 -3.37 10.89
CA LEU A 104 12.53 -2.20 10.93
C LEU A 104 12.16 -1.28 12.10
N ALA A 105 10.88 -0.93 12.27
CA ALA A 105 10.40 -0.08 13.36
C ALA A 105 10.73 -0.68 14.74
N ALA A 106 10.47 -1.98 14.92
CA ALA A 106 10.81 -2.68 16.16
C ALA A 106 12.32 -2.68 16.43
N SER A 107 13.13 -2.92 15.38
CA SER A 107 14.60 -2.94 15.50
C SER A 107 15.16 -1.55 15.83
N CYS A 108 14.67 -0.50 15.15
CA CYS A 108 15.12 0.88 15.39
C CYS A 108 14.76 1.38 16.79
N ALA A 109 13.59 1.00 17.31
CA ALA A 109 13.19 1.28 18.69
C ALA A 109 13.82 0.33 19.72
N ARG A 110 14.52 -0.73 19.28
CA ARG A 110 15.13 -1.77 20.13
C ARG A 110 14.09 -2.45 21.02
N VAL A 111 12.94 -2.86 20.44
CA VAL A 111 11.84 -3.54 21.14
C VAL A 111 11.55 -4.91 20.53
N ASN A 112 10.84 -5.77 21.29
CA ASN A 112 10.40 -7.05 20.77
C ASN A 112 9.34 -6.85 19.67
N LEU A 113 9.48 -7.57 18.56
CA LEU A 113 8.61 -7.46 17.38
C LEU A 113 7.14 -7.77 17.70
N LEU A 114 6.86 -8.84 18.43
CA LEU A 114 5.49 -9.23 18.76
C LEU A 114 4.82 -8.24 19.73
N ASP A 115 5.60 -7.68 20.66
CA ASP A 115 5.09 -6.65 21.55
C ASP A 115 4.82 -5.35 20.82
N HIS A 116 5.65 -5.01 19.83
CA HIS A 116 5.42 -3.89 18.91
C HIS A 116 4.11 -4.07 18.12
N VAL A 117 3.89 -5.21 17.47
CA VAL A 117 2.64 -5.52 16.74
C VAL A 117 1.41 -5.39 17.65
N LYS A 118 1.47 -5.96 18.87
CA LYS A 118 0.39 -5.82 19.85
C LYS A 118 0.15 -4.37 20.28
N HIS A 119 1.24 -3.59 20.38
CA HIS A 119 1.12 -2.18 20.80
C HIS A 119 0.51 -1.29 19.73
N MET A 120 0.67 -1.63 18.46
CA MET A 120 0.03 -0.91 17.36
C MET A 120 -1.50 -1.01 17.33
N TYR A 121 -2.13 -1.97 18.02
CA TYR A 121 -3.60 -2.09 18.07
C TYR A 121 -4.30 -0.82 18.53
N TYR A 122 -3.69 0.00 19.37
CA TYR A 122 -4.30 1.22 19.89
C TYR A 122 -4.60 2.28 18.83
N SER A 123 -3.80 2.38 17.78
CA SER A 123 -4.03 3.28 16.63
C SER A 123 -4.66 2.57 15.45
N THR A 124 -4.20 1.35 15.16
CA THR A 124 -4.49 0.62 13.92
C THR A 124 -5.91 0.06 13.89
N VAL A 125 -6.37 -0.57 14.99
CA VAL A 125 -7.71 -1.18 15.02
C VAL A 125 -8.83 -0.14 14.88
N PRO A 126 -8.86 0.96 15.65
CA PRO A 126 -9.90 1.96 15.49
C PRO A 126 -9.86 2.62 14.10
N ALA A 127 -8.68 2.88 13.54
CA ALA A 127 -8.53 3.42 12.20
C ALA A 127 -9.11 2.48 11.13
N MET A 128 -8.84 1.18 11.25
CA MET A 128 -9.36 0.18 10.33
C MET A 128 -10.87 0.02 10.43
N LEU A 129 -11.43 0.00 11.64
CA LEU A 129 -12.89 -0.08 11.83
C LEU A 129 -13.61 1.09 11.18
N VAL A 130 -13.12 2.32 11.36
CA VAL A 130 -13.70 3.51 10.70
C VAL A 130 -13.58 3.39 9.17
N SER A 131 -12.46 2.88 8.66
CA SER A 131 -12.24 2.70 7.22
C SER A 131 -13.19 1.67 6.63
N LEU A 132 -13.39 0.55 7.31
CA LEU A 132 -14.33 -0.49 6.88
C LEU A 132 -15.78 0.01 6.87
N VAL A 133 -16.18 0.78 7.89
CA VAL A 133 -17.50 1.42 7.92
C VAL A 133 -17.66 2.40 6.76
N LEU A 134 -16.64 3.22 6.48
CA LEU A 134 -16.68 4.14 5.34
C LEU A 134 -16.86 3.37 4.01
N PHE A 135 -16.06 2.34 3.74
CA PHE A 135 -16.18 1.57 2.51
C PHE A 135 -17.50 0.82 2.40
N PHE A 136 -18.04 0.34 3.51
CA PHE A 136 -19.37 -0.27 3.55
C PHE A 136 -20.46 0.75 3.20
N VAL A 137 -20.42 1.96 3.80
CA VAL A 137 -21.37 3.04 3.51
C VAL A 137 -21.23 3.55 2.08
N LEU A 138 -20.01 3.79 1.60
CA LEU A 138 -19.77 4.19 0.22
C LEU A 138 -20.28 3.16 -0.79
N GLY A 139 -20.17 1.87 -0.45
CA GLY A 139 -20.70 0.78 -1.27
C GLY A 139 -22.21 0.88 -1.52
N PHE A 140 -22.99 1.43 -0.58
CA PHE A 140 -24.44 1.60 -0.80
C PHE A 140 -24.81 2.50 -1.98
N ARG A 141 -23.91 3.41 -2.39
CA ARG A 141 -24.12 4.27 -3.56
C ARG A 141 -24.16 3.45 -4.86
N PHE A 142 -23.58 2.25 -4.85
CA PHE A 142 -23.50 1.34 -6.00
C PHE A 142 -24.51 0.20 -5.90
N LYS A 143 -25.36 0.17 -4.86
CA LYS A 143 -26.48 -0.78 -4.73
C LYS A 143 -27.59 -0.41 -5.72
N GLY A 144 -27.81 -1.27 -6.73
CA GLY A 144 -28.91 -1.13 -7.68
C GLY A 144 -28.64 -0.20 -8.86
N GLY A 145 -27.42 0.28 -9.01
CA GLY A 145 -27.01 0.96 -10.23
C GLY A 145 -26.73 -0.05 -11.32
N ALA A 146 -27.57 -0.11 -12.36
CA ALA A 146 -27.06 -0.45 -13.68
C ALA A 146 -25.89 0.50 -13.95
N ILE A 147 -24.75 -0.02 -14.38
CA ILE A 147 -23.58 0.76 -14.80
C ILE A 147 -24.12 1.79 -15.79
N SER A 148 -24.06 3.08 -15.42
CA SER A 148 -24.67 4.13 -16.24
C SER A 148 -23.89 4.23 -17.55
N GLY A 149 -24.46 3.71 -18.63
CA GLY A 149 -24.02 3.91 -20.00
C GLY A 149 -23.25 2.77 -20.68
N VAL A 150 -22.73 1.79 -19.95
CA VAL A 150 -22.14 0.57 -20.55
C VAL A 150 -22.77 -0.64 -19.89
N ASP A 151 -23.30 -1.53 -20.71
CA ASP A 151 -24.00 -2.71 -20.21
C ASP A 151 -23.00 -3.65 -19.56
N TYR A 152 -23.24 -4.04 -18.30
CA TYR A 152 -22.44 -5.04 -17.58
C TYR A 152 -22.23 -6.30 -18.44
N ASP A 153 -23.28 -6.72 -19.15
CA ASP A 153 -23.25 -7.86 -20.05
C ASP A 153 -22.37 -7.60 -21.28
N GLU A 154 -22.28 -6.36 -21.76
CA GLU A 154 -21.41 -5.97 -22.87
C GLU A 154 -19.92 -6.12 -22.50
N ILE A 155 -19.53 -5.71 -21.29
CA ILE A 155 -18.15 -5.89 -20.80
C ILE A 155 -17.82 -7.38 -20.66
N LEU A 156 -18.72 -8.16 -20.07
CA LEU A 156 -18.52 -9.60 -19.91
C LEU A 156 -18.43 -10.29 -21.28
N ALA A 157 -19.31 -9.95 -22.21
CA ALA A 157 -19.28 -10.46 -23.59
C ALA A 157 -18.01 -10.06 -24.33
N GLY A 158 -17.55 -8.82 -24.16
CA GLY A 158 -16.31 -8.34 -24.76
C GLY A 158 -15.05 -9.02 -24.23
N LEU A 159 -14.99 -9.28 -22.94
CA LEU A 159 -13.89 -10.05 -22.33
C LEU A 159 -13.91 -11.51 -22.81
N ASP A 160 -15.09 -12.14 -22.87
CA ASP A 160 -15.26 -13.52 -23.32
C ASP A 160 -14.95 -13.70 -24.82
N ALA A 161 -15.29 -12.71 -25.64
CA ALA A 161 -14.98 -12.70 -27.08
C ALA A 161 -13.50 -12.45 -27.38
N SER A 162 -12.82 -11.66 -26.53
CA SER A 162 -11.43 -11.24 -26.79
C SER A 162 -10.38 -12.14 -26.15
N PHE A 163 -10.75 -12.92 -25.11
CA PHE A 163 -9.82 -13.72 -24.35
C PHE A 163 -10.35 -15.11 -24.05
N ASN A 164 -9.45 -16.09 -24.04
CA ASN A 164 -9.76 -17.41 -23.48
C ASN A 164 -9.71 -17.32 -21.95
N LEU A 165 -10.88 -17.27 -21.32
CA LEU A 165 -11.07 -17.11 -19.86
C LEU A 165 -10.93 -18.44 -19.10
N SER A 166 -9.99 -19.27 -19.48
CA SER A 166 -9.68 -20.54 -18.81
C SER A 166 -9.14 -20.31 -17.39
N LEU A 167 -9.46 -21.19 -16.45
CA LEU A 167 -8.88 -21.16 -15.10
C LEU A 167 -7.35 -21.34 -15.09
N LEU A 168 -6.76 -21.88 -16.16
CA LEU A 168 -5.29 -21.95 -16.31
C LEU A 168 -4.62 -20.57 -16.36
N THR A 169 -5.35 -19.55 -16.83
CA THR A 169 -4.86 -18.17 -16.85
C THR A 169 -4.68 -17.56 -15.45
N LEU A 170 -5.23 -18.20 -14.40
CA LEU A 170 -5.02 -17.81 -13.00
C LEU A 170 -3.75 -18.40 -12.38
N LEU A 171 -3.00 -19.24 -13.12
CA LEU A 171 -1.76 -19.82 -12.62
C LEU A 171 -0.66 -18.77 -12.29
N PRO A 172 -0.43 -17.70 -13.08
CA PRO A 172 0.56 -16.68 -12.77
C PRO A 172 0.36 -16.03 -11.40
N PRO A 173 -0.81 -15.49 -11.01
CA PRO A 173 -1.02 -14.92 -9.69
C PRO A 173 -0.93 -15.97 -8.57
N ILE A 174 -1.34 -17.22 -8.81
CA ILE A 174 -1.19 -18.32 -7.84
C ILE A 174 0.29 -18.58 -7.57
N VAL A 175 1.13 -18.67 -8.59
CA VAL A 175 2.58 -18.85 -8.44
C VAL A 175 3.21 -17.68 -7.68
N VAL A 176 2.86 -16.46 -8.03
CA VAL A 176 3.34 -15.27 -7.30
C VAL A 176 2.92 -15.35 -5.83
N LEU A 177 1.65 -15.65 -5.54
CA LEU A 177 1.14 -15.77 -4.18
C LEU A 177 1.89 -16.85 -3.38
N VAL A 178 2.08 -18.03 -3.95
CA VAL A 178 2.82 -19.12 -3.31
C VAL A 178 4.26 -18.71 -2.99
N LEU A 179 4.97 -18.07 -3.93
CA LEU A 179 6.35 -17.63 -3.72
C LEU A 179 6.44 -16.52 -2.66
N VAL A 180 5.47 -15.61 -2.62
CA VAL A 180 5.39 -14.57 -1.57
C VAL A 180 5.16 -15.22 -0.20
N LEU A 181 4.22 -16.17 -0.09
CA LEU A 181 3.99 -16.93 1.16
C LEU A 181 5.23 -17.73 1.60
N MET A 182 6.04 -18.19 0.63
CA MET A 182 7.35 -18.80 0.89
C MET A 182 8.45 -17.78 1.24
N LYS A 183 8.12 -16.50 1.38
CA LYS A 183 9.05 -15.40 1.70
C LYS A 183 10.19 -15.23 0.68
N LYS A 184 9.94 -15.52 -0.59
CA LYS A 184 10.91 -15.27 -1.65
C LYS A 184 11.00 -13.77 -1.96
N PRO A 185 12.19 -13.25 -2.36
CA PRO A 185 12.34 -11.84 -2.72
C PRO A 185 11.41 -11.41 -3.85
N ALA A 186 10.92 -10.15 -3.82
CA ALA A 186 9.89 -9.66 -4.73
C ALA A 186 10.28 -9.75 -6.22
N ILE A 187 11.51 -9.35 -6.59
CA ILE A 187 11.95 -9.34 -7.99
C ILE A 187 11.92 -10.74 -8.62
N PRO A 188 12.55 -11.79 -8.06
CA PRO A 188 12.45 -13.13 -8.62
C PRO A 188 11.02 -13.69 -8.56
N THR A 189 10.22 -13.32 -7.58
CA THR A 189 8.82 -13.74 -7.45
C THR A 189 7.98 -13.20 -8.60
N PHE A 190 8.04 -11.91 -8.88
CA PHE A 190 7.35 -11.32 -10.02
C PHE A 190 7.91 -11.78 -11.35
N GLY A 191 9.24 -11.99 -11.44
CA GLY A 191 9.87 -12.61 -12.60
C GLY A 191 9.31 -13.99 -12.91
N ALA A 192 9.11 -14.83 -11.89
CA ALA A 192 8.46 -16.13 -12.06
C ALA A 192 7.01 -15.99 -12.55
N GLY A 193 6.25 -15.02 -12.02
CA GLY A 193 4.91 -14.70 -12.48
C GLY A 193 4.87 -14.28 -13.96
N ILE A 194 5.86 -13.51 -14.42
CA ILE A 194 6.01 -13.12 -15.83
C ILE A 194 6.28 -14.34 -16.71
N VAL A 195 7.23 -15.20 -16.30
CA VAL A 195 7.58 -16.41 -17.08
C VAL A 195 6.37 -17.34 -17.22
N VAL A 196 5.63 -17.56 -16.12
CA VAL A 196 4.42 -18.39 -16.16
C VAL A 196 3.35 -17.75 -17.04
N ALA A 197 3.12 -16.42 -16.92
CA ALA A 197 2.19 -15.70 -17.79
C ALA A 197 2.59 -15.78 -19.28
N PHE A 198 3.88 -15.69 -19.57
CA PHE A 198 4.38 -15.82 -20.93
C PHE A 198 4.05 -17.20 -21.53
N ILE A 199 4.28 -18.25 -20.78
CA ILE A 199 3.98 -19.64 -21.22
C ILE A 199 2.44 -19.80 -21.37
N ILE A 200 1.66 -19.35 -20.40
CA ILE A 200 0.19 -19.44 -20.43
C ILE A 200 -0.37 -18.63 -21.61
N GLY A 201 0.15 -17.44 -21.88
CA GLY A 201 -0.28 -16.61 -23.03
C GLY A 201 -0.10 -17.35 -24.38
N ILE A 202 1.03 -18.00 -24.57
CA ILE A 202 1.27 -18.80 -25.77
C ILE A 202 0.31 -20.00 -25.84
N VAL A 203 0.14 -20.72 -24.73
CA VAL A 203 -0.63 -21.98 -24.69
C VAL A 203 -2.14 -21.74 -24.76
N THR A 204 -2.65 -20.73 -24.05
CA THR A 204 -4.12 -20.53 -23.90
C THR A 204 -4.68 -19.46 -24.82
N GLN A 205 -3.89 -18.41 -25.13
CA GLN A 205 -4.33 -17.30 -25.99
C GLN A 205 -3.79 -17.46 -27.43
N GLY A 206 -2.82 -18.33 -27.68
CA GLY A 206 -2.13 -18.40 -28.98
C GLY A 206 -1.31 -17.15 -29.26
N ALA A 207 -0.89 -16.42 -28.23
CA ALA A 207 -0.17 -15.16 -28.37
C ALA A 207 1.21 -15.35 -29.03
N ASP A 208 1.58 -14.46 -29.95
CA ASP A 208 2.90 -14.45 -30.54
C ASP A 208 3.96 -14.07 -29.48
N PRO A 209 5.03 -14.86 -29.31
CA PRO A 209 6.10 -14.57 -28.37
C PRO A 209 6.74 -13.19 -28.57
N ILE A 210 6.91 -12.75 -29.82
CA ILE A 210 7.50 -11.45 -30.14
C ILE A 210 6.56 -10.32 -29.73
N GLU A 211 5.26 -10.48 -29.98
CA GLU A 211 4.24 -9.52 -29.58
C GLU A 211 4.18 -9.40 -28.05
N MET A 212 4.24 -10.51 -27.32
CA MET A 212 4.31 -10.50 -25.86
C MET A 212 5.55 -9.76 -25.33
N LEU A 213 6.73 -9.98 -25.92
CA LEU A 213 7.96 -9.26 -25.54
C LEU A 213 7.84 -7.75 -25.84
N ASN A 214 7.27 -7.38 -26.98
CA ASN A 214 7.02 -5.99 -27.33
C ASN A 214 6.03 -5.33 -26.36
N ALA A 215 4.97 -6.02 -25.98
CA ALA A 215 3.99 -5.51 -25.00
C ALA A 215 4.61 -5.35 -23.61
N MET A 216 5.48 -6.25 -23.17
CA MET A 216 6.24 -6.10 -21.92
C MET A 216 7.10 -4.82 -21.93
N SER A 217 7.60 -4.40 -23.08
CA SER A 217 8.37 -3.16 -23.23
C SER A 217 7.48 -1.93 -23.37
N LYS A 218 6.57 -1.92 -24.36
CA LYS A 218 5.82 -0.74 -24.81
C LYS A 218 4.43 -0.61 -24.16
N GLY A 219 3.90 -1.68 -23.57
CA GLY A 219 2.51 -1.81 -23.14
C GLY A 219 1.66 -2.58 -24.16
N VAL A 220 0.50 -3.02 -23.68
CA VAL A 220 -0.50 -3.70 -24.53
C VAL A 220 -1.26 -2.65 -25.34
N SER A 221 -1.52 -2.94 -26.61
CA SER A 221 -2.35 -2.14 -27.50
C SER A 221 -3.24 -3.07 -28.31
N MET A 222 -4.49 -3.22 -27.88
CA MET A 222 -5.51 -4.07 -28.48
C MET A 222 -6.78 -3.27 -28.79
N GLU A 223 -7.44 -3.64 -29.87
CA GLU A 223 -8.76 -3.09 -30.24
C GLU A 223 -9.81 -4.20 -30.10
N THR A 224 -10.60 -4.14 -29.03
CA THR A 224 -11.64 -5.14 -28.73
C THR A 224 -13.01 -4.75 -29.26
N GLY A 225 -13.14 -3.55 -29.83
CA GLY A 225 -14.42 -2.98 -30.27
C GLY A 225 -15.26 -2.37 -29.14
N ILE A 226 -14.89 -2.57 -27.88
CA ILE A 226 -15.61 -2.05 -26.71
C ILE A 226 -14.67 -1.09 -25.95
N PRO A 227 -14.98 0.23 -25.92
CA PRO A 227 -14.06 1.25 -25.37
C PRO A 227 -13.60 0.97 -23.92
N ILE A 228 -14.50 0.48 -23.06
CA ILE A 228 -14.15 0.19 -21.67
C ILE A 228 -13.23 -1.02 -21.54
N VAL A 229 -13.39 -2.03 -22.39
CA VAL A 229 -12.49 -3.19 -22.43
C VAL A 229 -11.11 -2.75 -22.96
N ASN A 230 -11.08 -1.89 -23.98
CA ASN A 230 -9.84 -1.30 -24.48
C ASN A 230 -9.09 -0.55 -23.35
N THR A 231 -9.79 0.23 -22.54
CA THR A 231 -9.19 0.94 -21.39
C THR A 231 -8.65 -0.04 -20.34
N LEU A 232 -9.32 -1.16 -20.13
CA LEU A 232 -8.89 -2.23 -19.20
C LEU A 232 -7.58 -2.90 -19.63
N VAL A 233 -7.45 -3.16 -20.94
CA VAL A 233 -6.35 -3.97 -21.48
C VAL A 233 -5.20 -3.16 -22.04
N ASN A 234 -5.39 -1.90 -22.46
CA ASN A 234 -4.33 -1.08 -23.08
C ASN A 234 -3.49 -0.36 -22.04
N ARG A 235 -2.69 -1.12 -21.29
CA ARG A 235 -1.80 -0.62 -20.24
C ARG A 235 -0.62 -1.58 -19.97
N GLY A 236 0.21 -1.23 -18.98
CA GLY A 236 1.40 -1.99 -18.61
C GLY A 236 2.60 -1.66 -19.49
N GLY A 237 3.64 -2.49 -19.44
CA GLY A 237 4.91 -2.29 -20.10
C GLY A 237 5.88 -1.37 -19.35
N ILE A 238 7.17 -1.48 -19.67
CA ILE A 238 8.24 -0.69 -19.03
C ILE A 238 8.03 0.80 -19.30
N VAL A 239 7.61 1.15 -20.51
CA VAL A 239 7.44 2.57 -20.93
C VAL A 239 6.43 3.30 -20.06
N SER A 240 5.35 2.64 -19.64
CA SER A 240 4.36 3.26 -18.74
C SER A 240 4.89 3.62 -17.36
N MET A 241 6.04 3.06 -16.95
CA MET A 241 6.69 3.32 -15.66
C MET A 241 7.72 4.44 -15.70
N LEU A 242 8.11 4.93 -16.90
CA LEU A 242 9.25 5.85 -17.05
C LEU A 242 9.03 7.19 -16.36
N ASP A 243 7.83 7.76 -16.41
CA ASP A 243 7.52 9.03 -15.75
C ASP A 243 7.68 8.90 -14.22
N THR A 244 7.19 7.80 -13.66
CA THR A 244 7.34 7.52 -12.22
C THR A 244 8.79 7.26 -11.85
N ILE A 245 9.55 6.55 -12.68
CA ILE A 245 11.00 6.34 -12.47
C ILE A 245 11.72 7.68 -12.49
N GLY A 246 11.39 8.57 -13.45
CA GLY A 246 11.93 9.93 -13.52
C GLY A 246 11.64 10.74 -12.25
N LEU A 247 10.42 10.66 -11.74
CA LEU A 247 10.02 11.30 -10.48
C LEU A 247 10.83 10.79 -9.29
N ILE A 248 10.97 9.46 -9.14
CA ILE A 248 11.76 8.84 -8.05
C ILE A 248 13.24 9.24 -8.13
N LEU A 249 13.82 9.27 -9.33
CA LEU A 249 15.21 9.69 -9.53
C LEU A 249 15.40 11.18 -9.15
N SER A 250 14.50 12.04 -9.59
CA SER A 250 14.54 13.47 -9.25
C SER A 250 14.42 13.71 -7.75
N ALA A 251 13.50 13.00 -7.09
CA ALA A 251 13.34 13.05 -5.64
C ALA A 251 14.58 12.52 -4.89
N ALA A 252 15.23 11.46 -5.39
CA ALA A 252 16.45 10.91 -4.80
C ALA A 252 17.64 11.89 -4.93
N ILE A 253 17.78 12.58 -6.07
CA ILE A 253 18.79 13.61 -6.29
C ILE A 253 18.59 14.78 -5.30
N PHE A 254 17.35 15.19 -5.05
CA PHE A 254 17.04 16.22 -4.07
C PHE A 254 17.31 15.76 -2.62
N ALA A 255 16.94 14.53 -2.27
CA ALA A 255 17.07 14.00 -0.91
C ALA A 255 18.54 13.71 -0.51
N ALA A 256 19.43 13.40 -1.45
CA ALA A 256 20.81 13.02 -1.16
C ALA A 256 21.61 14.12 -0.47
N PRO A 257 21.63 15.40 -0.93
CA PRO A 257 22.31 16.49 -0.25
C PRO A 257 21.74 16.78 1.14
N MET A 258 20.42 16.66 1.34
CA MET A 258 19.81 16.87 2.67
C MET A 258 20.30 15.84 3.70
N ARG A 259 20.53 14.61 3.27
CA ARG A 259 21.13 13.57 4.14
C ARG A 259 22.60 13.85 4.40
N ALA A 260 23.36 14.15 3.36
CA ALA A 260 24.80 14.38 3.47
C ALA A 260 25.18 15.62 4.31
N SER A 261 24.34 16.67 4.29
CA SER A 261 24.56 17.92 5.07
C SER A 261 24.27 17.78 6.56
N GLY A 262 23.70 16.65 7.03
CA GLY A 262 23.27 16.49 8.42
C GLY A 262 22.01 17.31 8.78
N SER A 263 21.31 17.88 7.79
CA SER A 263 20.10 18.68 8.02
C SER A 263 19.01 17.91 8.76
N VAL A 264 18.89 16.60 8.51
CA VAL A 264 17.95 15.72 9.20
C VAL A 264 18.23 15.67 10.71
N ASN A 265 19.51 15.52 11.09
CA ASN A 265 19.92 15.50 12.50
C ASN A 265 19.72 16.88 13.17
N ALA A 266 20.01 17.97 12.45
CA ALA A 266 19.82 19.33 12.95
C ALA A 266 18.33 19.63 13.26
N ILE A 267 17.41 19.15 12.43
CA ILE A 267 15.97 19.28 12.66
C ILE A 267 15.58 18.53 13.95
N PHE A 268 16.09 17.31 14.14
CA PHE A 268 15.75 16.50 15.33
C PHE A 268 16.33 17.12 16.63
N GLU A 269 17.55 17.64 16.59
CA GLU A 269 18.14 18.38 17.72
C GLU A 269 17.36 19.65 18.07
N ALA A 270 16.79 20.33 17.08
CA ALA A 270 15.89 21.46 17.33
C ALA A 270 14.61 21.01 18.06
N VAL A 271 14.05 19.86 17.70
CA VAL A 271 12.89 19.26 18.41
C VAL A 271 13.20 18.99 19.87
N LYS A 272 14.36 18.40 20.19
CA LYS A 272 14.78 18.15 21.58
C LYS A 272 14.87 19.45 22.40
N LYS A 273 15.37 20.52 21.80
CA LYS A 273 15.48 21.82 22.48
C LYS A 273 14.14 22.49 22.76
N VAL A 274 13.14 22.28 21.92
CA VAL A 274 11.80 22.88 22.04
C VAL A 274 10.90 22.08 22.98
N ALA A 275 11.08 20.77 23.04
CA ALA A 275 10.26 19.88 23.85
C ALA A 275 10.60 20.05 25.34
N LYS A 276 9.66 20.58 26.13
CA LYS A 276 9.79 20.78 27.58
C LYS A 276 9.17 19.66 28.40
N THR A 277 8.29 18.89 27.81
CA THR A 277 7.59 17.78 28.48
C THR A 277 7.64 16.50 27.63
N PRO A 278 7.53 15.30 28.25
CA PRO A 278 7.48 14.04 27.51
C PRO A 278 6.38 14.01 26.45
N THR A 279 5.20 14.54 26.75
CA THR A 279 4.10 14.63 25.77
C THR A 279 4.48 15.49 24.58
N GLN A 280 5.07 16.67 24.81
CA GLN A 280 5.55 17.53 23.72
C GLN A 280 6.63 16.84 22.86
N PHE A 281 7.55 16.13 23.49
CA PHE A 281 8.57 15.36 22.77
C PHE A 281 7.93 14.29 21.86
N MET A 282 7.02 13.49 22.40
CA MET A 282 6.34 12.44 21.61
C MET A 282 5.50 13.02 20.47
N VAL A 283 4.76 14.12 20.72
CA VAL A 283 4.01 14.83 19.66
C VAL A 283 4.93 15.32 18.56
N LEU A 284 6.03 15.95 18.92
CA LEU A 284 7.01 16.45 17.95
C LEU A 284 7.71 15.29 17.20
N ALA A 285 8.04 14.19 17.89
CA ALA A 285 8.61 13.00 17.27
C ALA A 285 7.66 12.36 16.26
N LEU A 286 6.35 12.30 16.56
CA LEU A 286 5.33 11.81 15.63
C LEU A 286 5.20 12.72 14.39
N ILE A 287 5.12 14.05 14.59
CA ILE A 287 5.03 15.03 13.49
C ILE A 287 6.28 15.02 12.62
N MET A 288 7.44 14.78 13.23
CA MET A 288 8.70 14.73 12.50
C MET A 288 8.77 13.59 11.47
N GLN A 289 8.07 12.48 11.69
CA GLN A 289 8.09 11.36 10.75
C GLN A 289 7.63 11.78 9.34
N PRO A 290 6.42 12.34 9.13
CA PRO A 290 6.00 12.79 7.81
C PRO A 290 6.87 13.92 7.26
N VAL A 291 7.35 14.83 8.10
CA VAL A 291 8.26 15.93 7.67
C VAL A 291 9.56 15.37 7.09
N LEU A 292 10.19 14.46 7.81
CA LEU A 292 11.40 13.78 7.33
C LEU A 292 11.13 12.92 6.11
N LEU A 293 9.96 12.28 6.05
CA LEU A 293 9.56 11.43 4.94
C LEU A 293 9.36 12.22 3.66
N VAL A 294 8.73 13.41 3.74
CA VAL A 294 8.61 14.35 2.62
C VAL A 294 10.00 14.74 2.07
N ALA A 295 10.97 14.95 2.96
CA ALA A 295 12.33 15.33 2.60
C ALA A 295 13.20 14.18 2.11
N THR A 296 13.07 12.97 2.72
CA THR A 296 13.94 11.82 2.45
C THR A 296 13.33 10.82 1.49
N THR A 297 12.02 10.89 1.25
CA THR A 297 11.21 10.03 0.38
C THR A 297 11.10 8.56 0.81
N SER A 298 11.69 8.17 1.96
CA SER A 298 11.79 6.76 2.36
C SER A 298 11.80 6.58 3.88
N TYR A 299 10.91 5.76 4.40
CA TYR A 299 10.90 5.37 5.81
C TYR A 299 12.12 4.53 6.22
N PHE A 300 12.78 3.87 5.28
CA PHE A 300 14.07 3.19 5.53
C PHE A 300 15.19 4.17 5.94
N VAL A 301 14.99 5.47 5.74
CA VAL A 301 15.91 6.52 6.20
C VAL A 301 15.39 7.16 7.48
N THR A 302 14.10 7.49 7.54
CA THR A 302 13.54 8.23 8.68
C THR A 302 13.49 7.40 9.96
N MET A 303 13.14 6.11 9.89
CA MET A 303 13.02 5.25 11.06
C MET A 303 14.36 5.02 11.79
N PRO A 304 15.48 4.65 11.12
CA PRO A 304 16.76 4.51 11.79
C PRO A 304 17.21 5.80 12.48
N VAL A 305 17.09 6.95 11.80
CA VAL A 305 17.46 8.25 12.37
C VAL A 305 16.60 8.57 13.60
N THR A 306 15.30 8.37 13.52
CA THR A 306 14.40 8.61 14.67
C THR A 306 14.69 7.64 15.81
N GLY A 307 14.90 6.36 15.51
CA GLY A 307 15.26 5.36 16.52
C GLY A 307 16.54 5.69 17.27
N GLU A 308 17.59 6.10 16.53
CA GLU A 308 18.87 6.49 17.11
C GLU A 308 18.75 7.72 18.02
N LEU A 309 17.99 8.72 17.60
CA LEU A 309 17.90 10.01 18.30
C LEU A 309 16.85 10.05 19.42
N ALA A 310 15.80 9.21 19.34
CA ALA A 310 14.67 9.26 20.26
C ALA A 310 14.57 8.09 21.24
N ALA A 311 15.21 6.93 20.97
CA ALA A 311 15.03 5.75 21.82
C ALA A 311 15.54 5.98 23.25
N ASP A 312 16.72 6.56 23.41
CA ASP A 312 17.30 6.79 24.74
C ASP A 312 16.55 7.93 25.47
N ALA A 313 16.07 8.94 24.74
CA ALA A 313 15.23 9.99 25.31
C ALA A 313 13.88 9.44 25.86
N MET A 314 13.28 8.40 25.24
CA MET A 314 12.10 7.76 25.79
C MET A 314 12.35 7.13 27.15
N ASP A 315 13.50 6.44 27.32
CA ASP A 315 13.88 5.82 28.60
C ASP A 315 14.14 6.88 29.69
N GLU A 316 14.88 7.94 29.34
CA GLU A 316 15.16 9.05 30.26
C GLU A 316 13.88 9.74 30.76
N MET A 317 12.85 9.79 29.91
CA MET A 317 11.53 10.32 30.26
C MET A 317 10.64 9.31 31.00
N GLY A 318 11.08 8.06 31.21
CA GLY A 318 10.32 7.00 31.86
C GLY A 318 9.20 6.38 31.02
N TYR A 319 9.29 6.48 29.69
CA TYR A 319 8.33 5.89 28.75
C TYR A 319 8.90 4.71 27.99
N SER A 320 8.04 3.74 27.67
CA SER A 320 8.43 2.57 26.88
C SER A 320 8.76 2.95 25.44
N ARG A 321 9.81 2.37 24.89
CA ARG A 321 10.20 2.46 23.49
C ARG A 321 9.15 1.87 22.52
N LEU A 322 8.19 1.09 23.03
CA LEU A 322 7.03 0.63 22.24
C LEU A 322 6.18 1.80 21.73
N ASN A 323 6.07 2.90 22.50
CA ASN A 323 5.39 4.10 22.03
C ASN A 323 6.14 4.71 20.82
N LEU A 324 7.47 4.76 20.87
CA LEU A 324 8.29 5.25 19.77
C LEU A 324 8.15 4.38 18.52
N SER A 325 8.19 3.06 18.66
CA SER A 325 8.04 2.15 17.51
C SER A 325 6.68 2.30 16.83
N ARG A 326 5.60 2.55 17.60
CA ARG A 326 4.29 2.86 17.05
C ARG A 326 4.28 4.21 16.32
N MET A 327 4.86 5.27 16.91
CA MET A 327 4.98 6.58 16.27
C MET A 327 5.74 6.52 14.93
N MET A 328 6.79 5.70 14.84
CA MET A 328 7.54 5.51 13.60
C MET A 328 6.70 4.86 12.50
N GLU A 329 5.81 3.94 12.85
CA GLU A 329 4.88 3.34 11.90
C GLU A 329 3.74 4.30 11.53
N ASP A 330 3.08 4.92 12.51
CA ASP A 330 1.92 5.77 12.30
C ASP A 330 2.24 7.08 11.58
N GLY A 331 3.41 7.65 11.82
CA GLY A 331 3.90 8.85 11.14
C GLY A 331 4.77 8.57 9.93
N GLY A 332 5.36 7.38 9.83
CA GLY A 332 6.30 6.97 8.78
C GLY A 332 5.64 6.13 7.70
N THR A 333 5.65 4.80 7.85
CA THR A 333 5.19 3.86 6.81
C THR A 333 3.76 4.08 6.36
N VAL A 334 2.85 4.33 7.30
CA VAL A 334 1.44 4.51 7.00
C VAL A 334 1.19 5.79 6.19
N VAL A 335 1.99 6.84 6.39
CA VAL A 335 1.87 8.12 5.65
C VAL A 335 2.54 8.09 4.28
N CYS A 336 3.45 7.14 4.02
CA CYS A 336 4.18 7.04 2.74
C CYS A 336 3.30 7.11 1.48
N PRO A 337 2.12 6.46 1.42
CA PRO A 337 1.24 6.52 0.25
C PRO A 337 0.74 7.92 -0.10
N LEU A 338 0.76 8.85 0.86
CA LEU A 338 0.26 10.23 0.65
C LEU A 338 1.29 11.16 -0.01
N ILE A 339 2.56 10.74 -0.12
CA ILE A 339 3.62 11.58 -0.67
C ILE A 339 3.81 11.26 -2.14
N PRO A 340 3.41 12.16 -3.07
CA PRO A 340 3.39 11.85 -4.50
C PRO A 340 4.77 11.53 -5.08
N TRP A 341 5.80 12.23 -4.62
CA TRP A 341 7.21 12.01 -5.04
C TRP A 341 7.96 11.02 -4.16
N GLY A 342 7.33 10.51 -3.11
CA GLY A 342 7.88 9.44 -2.28
C GLY A 342 7.86 8.10 -3.01
N ASN A 343 8.79 7.21 -2.66
CA ASN A 343 8.91 5.90 -3.31
C ASN A 343 7.58 5.14 -3.33
N THR A 344 6.80 5.21 -2.27
CA THR A 344 5.54 4.49 -2.12
C THR A 344 4.38 5.15 -2.89
N GLY A 345 4.22 6.47 -2.78
CA GLY A 345 3.18 7.19 -3.53
C GLY A 345 3.38 7.07 -5.05
N ALA A 346 4.63 7.23 -5.50
CA ALA A 346 5.00 7.04 -6.90
C ALA A 346 4.77 5.59 -7.36
N PHE A 347 5.12 4.60 -6.54
CA PHE A 347 4.84 3.18 -6.82
C PHE A 347 3.35 2.90 -7.00
N ILE A 348 2.50 3.40 -6.08
CA ILE A 348 1.04 3.21 -6.15
C ILE A 348 0.48 3.87 -7.41
N THR A 349 0.91 5.10 -7.71
CA THR A 349 0.51 5.82 -8.92
C THR A 349 0.85 5.02 -10.18
N ALA A 350 2.07 4.52 -10.28
CA ALA A 350 2.48 3.72 -11.45
C ALA A 350 1.71 2.41 -11.57
N THR A 351 1.37 1.77 -10.43
CA THR A 351 0.74 0.45 -10.40
C THR A 351 -0.77 0.52 -10.62
N LEU A 352 -1.46 1.47 -9.97
CA LEU A 352 -2.91 1.61 -10.03
C LEU A 352 -3.38 2.68 -11.02
N GLY A 353 -2.49 3.57 -11.49
CA GLY A 353 -2.86 4.65 -12.40
C GLY A 353 -3.61 5.81 -11.72
N VAL A 354 -3.55 5.90 -10.38
CA VAL A 354 -4.27 6.90 -9.57
C VAL A 354 -3.28 7.61 -8.66
N THR A 355 -3.30 8.94 -8.67
CA THR A 355 -2.36 9.75 -7.89
C THR A 355 -2.77 9.87 -6.41
N PRO A 356 -1.84 10.16 -5.48
CA PRO A 356 -2.16 10.38 -4.08
C PRO A 356 -3.21 11.45 -3.82
N TYR A 357 -3.30 12.48 -4.67
CA TYR A 357 -4.31 13.54 -4.55
C TYR A 357 -5.73 13.03 -4.80
N GLU A 358 -5.90 12.07 -5.71
CA GLU A 358 -7.20 11.52 -6.10
C GLU A 358 -7.74 10.56 -5.05
N TYR A 359 -6.89 9.70 -4.48
CA TYR A 359 -7.34 8.73 -3.47
C TYR A 359 -7.21 9.22 -2.01
N PHE A 360 -6.71 10.43 -1.75
CA PHE A 360 -6.46 10.97 -0.40
C PHE A 360 -7.65 10.82 0.55
N PHE A 361 -8.83 11.25 0.10
CA PHE A 361 -10.05 11.21 0.92
C PHE A 361 -10.62 9.80 1.10
N TYR A 362 -10.20 8.86 0.27
CA TYR A 362 -10.61 7.46 0.34
C TYR A 362 -9.63 6.57 1.10
N MET A 363 -8.69 7.16 1.84
CA MET A 363 -7.74 6.45 2.68
C MET A 363 -7.83 6.85 4.16
N PRO A 364 -8.99 6.72 4.80
CA PRO A 364 -9.15 7.17 6.19
C PRO A 364 -8.20 6.46 7.15
N PHE A 365 -7.88 5.20 6.94
CA PHE A 365 -6.92 4.44 7.73
C PHE A 365 -5.59 5.17 7.90
N ILE A 366 -5.06 5.73 6.81
CA ILE A 366 -3.73 6.32 6.76
C ILE A 366 -3.63 7.53 7.70
N TRP A 367 -4.53 8.50 7.57
CA TRP A 367 -4.49 9.70 8.42
C TRP A 367 -5.14 9.47 9.79
N LEU A 368 -6.06 8.50 9.94
CA LEU A 368 -6.62 8.14 11.25
C LEU A 368 -5.61 7.44 12.16
N CYS A 369 -4.71 6.61 11.64
CA CYS A 369 -3.62 6.06 12.45
C CYS A 369 -2.81 7.17 13.10
N PHE A 370 -2.41 8.18 12.32
CA PHE A 370 -1.70 9.34 12.83
C PHE A 370 -2.52 10.11 13.88
N VAL A 371 -3.81 10.36 13.62
CA VAL A 371 -4.71 11.06 14.55
C VAL A 371 -4.91 10.26 15.84
N PHE A 372 -5.14 8.95 15.75
CA PHE A 372 -5.33 8.12 16.94
C PHE A 372 -4.05 7.99 17.77
N ASP A 373 -2.88 7.97 17.13
CA ASP A 373 -1.61 8.00 17.86
C ASP A 373 -1.39 9.35 18.54
N MET A 374 -1.69 10.45 17.86
CA MET A 374 -1.68 11.79 18.46
C MET A 374 -2.61 11.88 19.68
N LEU A 375 -3.84 11.37 19.56
CA LEU A 375 -4.81 11.31 20.66
C LEU A 375 -4.30 10.43 21.81
N SER A 376 -3.68 9.29 21.48
CA SER A 376 -3.04 8.41 22.48
C SER A 376 -1.97 9.15 23.29
N ILE A 377 -1.10 9.90 22.61
CA ILE A 377 -0.04 10.68 23.24
C ILE A 377 -0.60 11.75 24.16
N VAL A 378 -1.59 12.51 23.69
CA VAL A 378 -2.18 13.63 24.47
C VAL A 378 -3.01 13.13 25.64
N THR A 379 -3.81 12.08 25.44
CA THR A 379 -4.73 11.56 26.48
C THR A 379 -4.09 10.58 27.45
N GLY A 380 -2.98 9.97 27.07
CA GLY A 380 -2.33 8.88 27.82
C GLY A 380 -2.96 7.49 27.56
N ILE A 381 -4.01 7.39 26.72
CA ILE A 381 -4.65 6.12 26.42
C ILE A 381 -3.72 5.29 25.50
N GLY A 382 -3.41 4.05 25.91
CA GLY A 382 -2.55 3.20 25.11
C GLY A 382 -1.06 3.57 25.19
N LEU A 383 -0.64 4.48 26.06
CA LEU A 383 0.78 4.71 26.34
C LEU A 383 1.29 3.77 27.43
N LYS A 384 2.50 3.27 27.25
CA LYS A 384 3.22 2.46 28.23
C LYS A 384 4.38 3.25 28.86
N LYS A 385 4.62 3.03 30.15
CA LYS A 385 5.83 3.47 30.86
C LYS A 385 6.97 2.48 30.63
N ALA A 386 8.18 2.88 31.00
CA ALA A 386 9.38 2.05 30.91
C ALA A 386 9.27 0.75 31.75
N ASP A 387 8.55 0.78 32.87
CA ASP A 387 8.26 -0.38 33.72
C ASP A 387 7.21 -1.35 33.15
N GLY A 388 6.68 -1.06 31.96
CA GLY A 388 5.63 -1.83 31.29
C GLY A 388 4.21 -1.51 31.74
N SER A 389 4.01 -0.69 32.77
CA SER A 389 2.68 -0.26 33.23
C SER A 389 2.05 0.72 32.24
N MET A 390 0.70 0.78 32.24
CA MET A 390 -0.01 1.75 31.41
C MET A 390 0.00 3.14 32.06
N VAL A 391 0.12 4.18 31.25
CA VAL A 391 -0.03 5.56 31.72
C VAL A 391 -1.48 5.79 32.15
N THR A 392 -1.68 6.43 33.31
CA THR A 392 -3.04 6.79 33.76
C THR A 392 -3.61 7.86 32.82
N PRO A 393 -4.73 7.60 32.12
CA PRO A 393 -5.37 8.58 31.22
C PRO A 393 -5.75 9.87 31.93
N LEU A 394 -5.66 11.01 31.20
CA LEU A 394 -5.98 12.34 31.74
C LEU A 394 -7.35 12.43 32.41
N PHE A 395 -8.34 11.71 31.87
CA PHE A 395 -9.71 11.69 32.41
C PHE A 395 -9.80 11.08 33.82
N LYS A 396 -8.91 10.12 34.14
CA LYS A 396 -8.87 9.49 35.48
C LYS A 396 -8.04 10.29 36.49
N ARG A 397 -7.18 11.21 36.05
CA ARG A 397 -6.40 12.10 36.93
C ARG A 397 -7.22 13.20 37.57
N LYS A 398 -8.39 13.55 36.98
CA LYS A 398 -9.30 14.56 37.53
C LYS A 398 -10.33 13.99 38.50
N ALA A 399 -10.38 12.67 38.67
CA ALA A 399 -11.35 11.98 39.54
C ALA A 399 -10.71 11.46 40.85
N SER A 400 -9.43 11.68 41.06
CA SER A 400 -8.66 11.44 42.29
C SER A 400 -8.16 12.76 42.86
#